data_1b4abf0f877a27c37c71bedcc2ee7625
#
_entry.id   1b4abf0f877a27c37c71bedcc2ee7625
#
_cell.length_a   1.000
_cell.length_b   1.000
_cell.length_c   1.000
_cell.angle_alpha   90.00
_cell.angle_beta   90.00
_cell.angle_gamma   90.00
#
_symmetry.space_group_name_H-M   'P 1'
#
loop_
_entity.id
_entity.type
_entity.pdbx_description
1 polymer ?
#
loop_
_entity_poly.entity_id
_entity_poly.type
_entity_poly.pdbx_seq_one_letter_code
_entity_poly.pdbx_strand_id
1 'polypeptide(L)'
;NAANISFTRCRWNRTGGNGLLFSRWVKNSSVTESEFVSLGDSAIVAYGDVDWATGDAHGPNAPGYPSGLVIQRNLIHEIGVWGKQTSCFFQGISGRNVFKDNVCFNGPRALVNINDGLLGLSVIEGNVLFNGCRESDDHGNFNSWDRTPLLHLDHDSWGSPSWSPGVSIIRHNLLQNSYGAGHGIDHDDGSNFWSDVENVVCFSHACKGNFGSNRNCSANLVIAPGLKDAYGTTAHAGAPCATESNNGHGSTFAKKYFESNTCAFIASGTNEAYSFEGCRTSNASGAEMGGSVWETKLNTYFVRPGSSVVAKCGKESVPLEEWQAKYHQDSGGRVRALPSTETLVKLAKALLG
;
A
#
# COMPACT_ATOMS: atom_id res chain seq x y z
N ASN A 1 -11.97 28.77 1.22
CA ASN A 1 -10.83 28.58 0.32
C ASN A 1 -9.58 29.10 1.00
N ALA A 2 -8.52 28.30 1.05
CA ALA A 2 -7.26 28.65 1.69
C ALA A 2 -6.07 28.05 0.90
N ALA A 3 -4.94 28.74 0.94
CA ALA A 3 -3.71 28.24 0.32
C ALA A 3 -2.48 28.73 1.09
N ASN A 4 -1.37 28.02 0.92
CA ASN A 4 -0.07 28.39 1.49
C ASN A 4 -0.08 28.52 3.04
N ILE A 5 -0.88 27.68 3.71
CA ILE A 5 -0.91 27.61 5.18
C ILE A 5 0.23 26.69 5.63
N SER A 6 0.96 27.11 6.65
CA SER A 6 2.04 26.32 7.23
C SER A 6 1.88 26.17 8.74
N PHE A 7 1.90 24.92 9.18
CA PHE A 7 2.00 24.56 10.60
C PHE A 7 3.38 23.94 10.83
N THR A 8 4.19 24.57 11.63
CA THR A 8 5.56 24.08 11.91
C THR A 8 5.82 24.08 13.41
N ARG A 9 6.36 22.95 13.90
CA ARG A 9 6.70 22.77 15.33
C ARG A 9 5.52 23.02 16.27
N CYS A 10 4.36 22.55 15.86
CA CYS A 10 3.13 22.61 16.63
C CYS A 10 2.88 21.28 17.37
N ARG A 11 2.07 21.34 18.42
CA ARG A 11 1.64 20.14 19.14
C ARG A 11 0.14 20.10 19.25
N TRP A 12 -0.47 19.00 18.77
CA TRP A 12 -1.87 18.65 18.98
C TRP A 12 -1.95 17.54 20.01
N ASN A 13 -2.58 17.79 21.11
CA ASN A 13 -2.65 16.86 22.23
C ASN A 13 -4.06 16.81 22.81
N ARG A 14 -4.61 15.59 22.91
CA ARG A 14 -5.92 15.33 23.53
C ARG A 14 -7.07 16.10 22.88
N THR A 15 -7.09 16.19 21.56
CA THR A 15 -8.27 16.68 20.86
C THR A 15 -9.35 15.60 20.87
N GLY A 16 -10.62 15.95 21.03
CA GLY A 16 -11.72 14.99 21.04
C GLY A 16 -12.06 14.39 19.67
N GLY A 17 -11.57 14.97 18.60
CA GLY A 17 -11.74 14.54 17.21
C GLY A 17 -10.42 14.58 16.45
N ASN A 18 -10.47 15.03 15.18
CA ASN A 18 -9.30 15.19 14.35
C ASN A 18 -8.34 16.27 14.86
N GLY A 19 -7.04 16.07 14.61
CA GLY A 19 -6.02 17.09 14.90
C GLY A 19 -6.11 18.26 13.94
N LEU A 20 -6.02 18.01 12.65
CA LEU A 20 -6.17 18.98 11.57
C LEU A 20 -7.09 18.42 10.47
N LEU A 21 -7.94 19.30 9.94
CA LEU A 21 -8.79 19.00 8.79
C LEU A 21 -8.54 20.04 7.68
N PHE A 22 -7.95 19.59 6.59
CA PHE A 22 -7.92 20.32 5.33
C PHE A 22 -9.18 19.93 4.54
N SER A 23 -10.18 20.79 4.55
CA SER A 23 -11.48 20.51 3.93
C SER A 23 -11.71 21.35 2.71
N ARG A 24 -12.31 20.75 1.70
CA ARG A 24 -12.67 21.42 0.44
C ARG A 24 -11.44 22.05 -0.24
N TRP A 25 -11.56 23.26 -0.73
CA TRP A 25 -10.49 23.94 -1.46
C TRP A 25 -9.38 24.43 -0.51
N VAL A 26 -8.39 23.59 -0.29
CA VAL A 26 -7.15 23.95 0.39
C VAL A 26 -5.98 23.52 -0.50
N LYS A 27 -5.07 24.44 -0.81
CA LYS A 27 -3.96 24.18 -1.74
C LYS A 27 -2.60 24.52 -1.11
N ASN A 28 -1.56 23.76 -1.53
CA ASN A 28 -0.15 24.09 -1.29
C ASN A 28 0.18 24.43 0.18
N SER A 29 -0.32 23.63 1.10
CA SER A 29 -0.18 23.86 2.53
C SER A 29 0.72 22.81 3.18
N SER A 30 1.25 23.06 4.35
CA SER A 30 2.20 22.14 4.98
C SER A 30 2.00 21.96 6.48
N VAL A 31 2.39 20.76 6.95
CA VAL A 31 2.48 20.39 8.36
C VAL A 31 3.83 19.74 8.58
N THR A 32 4.71 20.40 9.33
CA THR A 32 6.08 19.95 9.46
C THR A 32 6.58 19.98 10.90
N GLU A 33 7.46 19.04 11.25
CA GLU A 33 8.20 19.02 12.53
C GLU A 33 7.27 19.12 13.75
N SER A 34 6.09 18.52 13.67
CA SER A 34 5.00 18.68 14.63
C SER A 34 4.64 17.35 15.30
N GLU A 35 4.00 17.43 16.46
CA GLU A 35 3.56 16.25 17.21
C GLU A 35 2.04 16.18 17.30
N PHE A 36 1.51 14.98 17.07
CA PHE A 36 0.10 14.64 17.24
C PHE A 36 -0.02 13.45 18.18
N VAL A 37 -0.67 13.65 19.31
CA VAL A 37 -0.71 12.63 20.36
C VAL A 37 -2.04 12.58 21.09
N SER A 38 -2.51 11.37 21.37
CA SER A 38 -3.74 11.08 22.12
C SER A 38 -4.97 11.77 21.51
N LEU A 39 -5.18 11.59 20.22
CA LEU A 39 -6.30 12.22 19.51
C LEU A 39 -7.52 11.30 19.50
N GLY A 40 -8.70 11.89 19.58
CA GLY A 40 -9.96 11.15 19.55
C GLY A 40 -10.23 10.49 18.21
N ASP A 41 -9.72 11.06 17.12
CA ASP A 41 -9.89 10.59 15.75
C ASP A 41 -8.54 10.68 15.00
N SER A 42 -8.55 10.93 13.68
CA SER A 42 -7.38 11.01 12.83
C SER A 42 -6.49 12.22 13.15
N ALA A 43 -5.20 12.11 12.91
CA ALA A 43 -4.32 13.23 13.15
C ALA A 43 -4.45 14.31 12.08
N ILE A 44 -4.28 13.97 10.82
CA ILE A 44 -4.33 14.89 9.71
C ILE A 44 -5.28 14.33 8.65
N VAL A 45 -6.28 15.10 8.28
CA VAL A 45 -7.30 14.73 7.32
C VAL A 45 -7.27 15.69 6.13
N ALA A 46 -7.22 15.16 4.93
CA ALA A 46 -7.44 15.88 3.68
C ALA A 46 -8.72 15.35 3.02
N TYR A 47 -9.80 16.12 3.06
CA TYR A 47 -11.09 15.67 2.57
C TYR A 47 -11.72 16.70 1.64
N GLY A 48 -11.91 16.30 0.38
CA GLY A 48 -12.56 17.11 -0.64
C GLY A 48 -14.07 17.05 -0.56
N ASP A 49 -14.68 17.83 -1.43
CA ASP A 49 -16.11 17.83 -1.66
C ASP A 49 -16.38 17.61 -3.15
N VAL A 50 -17.34 16.78 -3.45
CA VAL A 50 -17.77 16.46 -4.82
C VAL A 50 -19.22 16.87 -4.94
N ASP A 51 -19.53 17.68 -5.91
CA ASP A 51 -20.92 17.84 -6.31
C ASP A 51 -21.37 16.59 -7.09
N TRP A 52 -21.96 15.66 -6.40
CA TRP A 52 -22.45 14.42 -6.97
C TRP A 52 -23.58 14.62 -8.00
N ALA A 53 -24.22 15.79 -7.97
CA ALA A 53 -25.30 16.11 -8.92
C ALA A 53 -24.78 16.56 -10.28
N THR A 54 -23.63 17.21 -10.32
CA THR A 54 -23.04 17.73 -11.56
C THR A 54 -21.85 16.96 -12.06
N GLY A 55 -21.25 16.11 -11.24
CA GLY A 55 -20.00 15.42 -11.57
C GLY A 55 -18.78 16.35 -11.63
N ASP A 56 -18.91 17.58 -11.22
CA ASP A 56 -17.96 18.68 -11.43
C ASP A 56 -16.78 18.71 -10.46
N ALA A 57 -16.32 17.60 -9.96
CA ALA A 57 -15.20 17.63 -9.02
C ALA A 57 -13.91 17.04 -9.58
N HIS A 58 -13.82 16.78 -10.83
CA HIS A 58 -12.93 15.73 -11.31
C HIS A 58 -11.67 16.20 -12.04
N GLY A 59 -11.46 17.47 -12.17
CA GLY A 59 -10.23 17.99 -12.77
C GLY A 59 -9.20 18.43 -11.72
N PRO A 60 -7.92 18.42 -12.04
CA PRO A 60 -6.87 18.92 -11.14
C PRO A 60 -7.04 20.39 -10.74
N ASN A 61 -7.88 21.11 -11.43
CA ASN A 61 -8.25 22.50 -11.16
C ASN A 61 -9.66 22.66 -10.59
N ALA A 62 -10.39 21.56 -10.35
CA ALA A 62 -11.73 21.66 -9.80
C ALA A 62 -11.69 22.30 -8.39
N PRO A 63 -12.55 23.27 -8.11
CA PRO A 63 -12.70 23.76 -6.75
C PRO A 63 -13.29 22.64 -5.89
N GLY A 64 -12.88 22.51 -4.64
CA GLY A 64 -13.56 21.61 -3.72
C GLY A 64 -12.72 20.49 -3.11
N TYR A 65 -11.45 20.31 -3.46
CA TYR A 65 -10.59 19.30 -2.84
C TYR A 65 -9.22 19.83 -2.40
N PRO A 66 -8.64 19.27 -1.32
CA PRO A 66 -7.28 19.59 -0.92
C PRO A 66 -6.26 19.00 -1.91
N SER A 67 -5.19 19.72 -2.18
CA SER A 67 -4.07 19.20 -2.97
C SER A 67 -2.77 19.97 -2.76
N GLY A 68 -1.64 19.31 -3.06
CA GLY A 68 -0.33 19.90 -2.86
C GLY A 68 0.03 20.06 -1.37
N LEU A 69 -0.54 19.24 -0.50
CA LEU A 69 -0.18 19.23 0.91
C LEU A 69 1.17 18.54 1.10
N VAL A 70 2.03 19.12 1.93
CA VAL A 70 3.29 18.53 2.37
C VAL A 70 3.23 18.25 3.87
N ILE A 71 3.19 16.98 4.23
CA ILE A 71 3.12 16.51 5.62
C ILE A 71 4.44 15.78 5.89
N GLN A 72 5.36 16.44 6.61
CA GLN A 72 6.72 15.96 6.69
C GLN A 72 7.35 16.10 8.07
N ARG A 73 8.13 15.08 8.49
CA ARG A 73 8.89 15.05 9.74
C ARG A 73 8.02 15.28 10.99
N ASN A 74 6.85 14.67 11.01
CA ASN A 74 5.96 14.72 12.15
C ASN A 74 6.07 13.43 12.97
N LEU A 75 5.79 13.53 14.27
CA LEU A 75 5.60 12.41 15.18
C LEU A 75 4.10 12.28 15.48
N ILE A 76 3.52 11.15 15.10
CA ILE A 76 2.06 10.93 15.19
C ILE A 76 1.80 9.60 15.89
N HIS A 77 1.10 9.62 17.03
CA HIS A 77 0.86 8.41 17.78
C HIS A 77 -0.33 8.50 18.73
N GLU A 78 -0.79 7.32 19.19
CA GLU A 78 -1.94 7.20 20.09
C GLU A 78 -3.17 7.93 19.54
N ILE A 79 -3.50 7.70 18.28
CA ILE A 79 -4.68 8.25 17.62
C ILE A 79 -5.87 7.30 17.76
N GLY A 80 -7.07 7.80 17.46
CA GLY A 80 -8.28 6.97 17.45
C GLY A 80 -8.72 6.52 18.83
N VAL A 81 -8.56 7.38 19.84
CA VAL A 81 -9.02 7.06 21.20
C VAL A 81 -10.52 6.76 21.22
N TRP A 82 -11.31 7.48 20.45
CA TRP A 82 -12.76 7.30 20.32
C TRP A 82 -13.17 6.77 18.95
N GLY A 83 -12.81 7.48 17.88
CA GLY A 83 -13.06 7.03 16.52
C GLY A 83 -12.10 5.91 16.12
N LYS A 84 -12.61 4.79 15.55
CA LYS A 84 -11.78 3.64 15.20
C LYS A 84 -11.44 3.57 13.71
N GLN A 85 -12.16 4.27 12.87
CA GLN A 85 -11.90 4.43 11.44
C GLN A 85 -10.92 5.60 11.19
N THR A 86 -9.72 5.55 11.74
CA THR A 86 -8.80 6.68 11.87
C THR A 86 -7.41 6.38 11.36
N SER A 87 -6.68 7.43 11.00
CA SER A 87 -5.32 7.33 10.49
C SER A 87 -4.45 8.51 10.92
N CYS A 88 -3.14 8.34 10.88
CA CYS A 88 -2.21 9.46 11.01
C CYS A 88 -2.40 10.45 9.86
N PHE A 89 -2.59 9.91 8.66
CA PHE A 89 -2.99 10.68 7.49
C PHE A 89 -4.17 9.98 6.80
N PHE A 90 -5.29 10.66 6.76
CA PHE A 90 -6.46 10.25 5.99
C PHE A 90 -6.64 11.17 4.79
N GLN A 91 -6.81 10.58 3.61
CA GLN A 91 -7.08 11.30 2.38
C GLN A 91 -8.33 10.73 1.70
N GLY A 92 -9.30 11.58 1.42
CA GLY A 92 -10.47 11.25 0.60
C GLY A 92 -10.80 12.39 -0.35
N ILE A 93 -11.14 12.08 -1.59
CA ILE A 93 -11.40 13.09 -2.65
C ILE A 93 -10.27 14.14 -2.67
N SER A 94 -9.05 13.69 -2.80
CA SER A 94 -7.85 14.53 -2.72
C SER A 94 -6.71 13.85 -3.47
N GLY A 95 -5.63 14.57 -3.75
CA GLY A 95 -4.46 14.02 -4.44
C GLY A 95 -3.30 14.99 -4.51
N ARG A 96 -2.18 14.55 -5.13
CA ARG A 96 -0.95 15.33 -5.24
C ARG A 96 -0.39 15.75 -3.87
N ASN A 97 -0.61 14.92 -2.84
CA ASN A 97 -0.13 15.19 -1.49
C ASN A 97 1.13 14.38 -1.22
N VAL A 98 1.97 14.90 -0.36
CA VAL A 98 3.22 14.27 0.06
C VAL A 98 3.15 14.00 1.56
N PHE A 99 3.22 12.72 1.94
CA PHE A 99 3.38 12.27 3.32
C PHE A 99 4.77 11.64 3.46
N LYS A 100 5.71 12.40 4.03
CA LYS A 100 7.13 12.06 3.95
C LYS A 100 7.87 12.18 5.29
N ASP A 101 8.80 11.25 5.54
CA ASP A 101 9.69 11.26 6.69
C ASP A 101 8.96 11.38 8.04
N ASN A 102 7.75 10.85 8.15
CA ASN A 102 6.98 10.86 9.39
C ASN A 102 7.20 9.56 10.18
N VAL A 103 7.05 9.65 11.47
CA VAL A 103 6.95 8.49 12.36
C VAL A 103 5.50 8.39 12.84
N CYS A 104 4.83 7.28 12.52
CA CYS A 104 3.45 7.06 12.87
C CYS A 104 3.25 5.66 13.47
N PHE A 105 2.61 5.58 14.64
CA PHE A 105 2.39 4.31 15.32
C PHE A 105 1.21 4.33 16.30
N ASN A 106 0.82 3.12 16.73
CA ASN A 106 -0.25 2.90 17.69
C ASN A 106 -1.61 3.46 17.25
N GLY A 107 -2.03 3.11 16.04
CA GLY A 107 -3.36 3.40 15.52
C GLY A 107 -4.30 2.20 15.60
N PRO A 108 -5.62 2.42 15.76
CA PRO A 108 -6.60 1.34 15.80
C PRO A 108 -6.82 0.66 14.45
N ARG A 109 -6.56 1.37 13.35
CA ARG A 109 -6.72 0.93 11.96
C ARG A 109 -5.48 1.30 11.14
N ALA A 110 -5.60 1.43 9.82
CA ALA A 110 -4.50 1.82 8.95
C ALA A 110 -3.88 3.16 9.37
N LEU A 111 -2.55 3.21 9.42
CA LEU A 111 -1.83 4.43 9.80
C LEU A 111 -1.85 5.49 8.71
N VAL A 112 -1.84 5.06 7.45
CA VAL A 112 -2.11 5.91 6.29
C VAL A 112 -3.28 5.31 5.54
N ASN A 113 -4.31 6.09 5.29
CA ASN A 113 -5.53 5.62 4.64
C ASN A 113 -5.96 6.57 3.54
N ILE A 114 -6.02 6.07 2.32
CA ILE A 114 -6.40 6.84 1.13
C ILE A 114 -7.63 6.19 0.53
N ASN A 115 -8.75 6.86 0.70
CA ASN A 115 -10.06 6.35 0.29
C ASN A 115 -10.68 7.24 -0.78
N ASP A 116 -11.61 6.68 -1.46
CA ASP A 116 -12.52 7.24 -2.46
C ASP A 116 -12.13 8.56 -3.12
N GLY A 117 -12.24 8.63 -4.41
CA GLY A 117 -11.92 9.83 -5.16
C GLY A 117 -10.41 10.09 -5.24
N LEU A 118 -9.65 9.06 -5.54
CA LEU A 118 -8.21 9.15 -5.78
C LEU A 118 -7.92 10.03 -6.98
N LEU A 119 -7.39 11.22 -6.74
CA LEU A 119 -6.83 12.07 -7.79
C LEU A 119 -5.44 11.62 -8.23
N GLY A 120 -4.87 10.66 -7.53
CA GLY A 120 -3.52 10.15 -7.80
C GLY A 120 -2.40 11.14 -7.48
N LEU A 121 -1.20 10.81 -7.96
CA LEU A 121 0.02 11.63 -7.81
C LEU A 121 0.40 11.92 -6.35
N SER A 122 -0.10 11.13 -5.40
CA SER A 122 0.31 11.22 -4.00
C SER A 122 1.60 10.43 -3.77
N VAL A 123 2.44 10.92 -2.87
CA VAL A 123 3.73 10.30 -2.54
C VAL A 123 3.77 10.00 -1.04
N ILE A 124 3.96 8.73 -0.70
CA ILE A 124 4.16 8.24 0.66
C ILE A 124 5.60 7.73 0.74
N GLU A 125 6.50 8.50 1.34
CA GLU A 125 7.94 8.26 1.22
C GLU A 125 8.69 8.42 2.54
N GLY A 126 9.63 7.52 2.82
CA GLY A 126 10.57 7.67 3.93
C GLY A 126 9.93 7.58 5.32
N ASN A 127 8.72 7.05 5.43
CA ASN A 127 8.03 7.00 6.71
C ASN A 127 8.37 5.74 7.50
N VAL A 128 8.26 5.84 8.82
CA VAL A 128 8.28 4.70 9.74
C VAL A 128 6.88 4.48 10.29
N LEU A 129 6.23 3.41 9.84
CA LEU A 129 4.84 3.07 10.15
C LEU A 129 4.81 1.74 10.91
N PHE A 130 4.37 1.72 12.16
CA PHE A 130 4.33 0.49 12.93
C PHE A 130 3.20 0.43 13.95
N ASN A 131 2.81 -0.79 14.32
CA ASN A 131 1.71 -1.02 15.25
C ASN A 131 0.38 -0.39 14.80
N GLY A 132 0.05 -0.52 13.52
CA GLY A 132 -1.27 -0.22 13.00
C GLY A 132 -2.24 -1.38 13.20
N CYS A 133 -3.50 -1.19 12.88
CA CYS A 133 -4.56 -2.18 12.95
C CYS A 133 -4.68 -2.86 14.33
N ARG A 134 -4.49 -2.10 15.41
CA ARG A 134 -4.54 -2.65 16.77
C ARG A 134 -5.94 -3.09 17.19
N GLU A 135 -6.97 -2.55 16.58
CA GLU A 135 -8.38 -2.81 16.89
C GLU A 135 -9.20 -3.15 15.63
N SER A 136 -8.52 -3.57 14.56
CA SER A 136 -9.13 -3.97 13.28
C SER A 136 -8.39 -5.19 12.74
N ASP A 137 -9.12 -6.16 12.25
CA ASP A 137 -8.63 -7.36 11.57
C ASP A 137 -8.57 -7.24 10.06
N ASP A 138 -8.85 -6.07 9.55
CA ASP A 138 -8.83 -5.70 8.15
C ASP A 138 -7.88 -4.51 7.92
N HIS A 139 -7.33 -4.37 6.73
CA HIS A 139 -6.38 -3.36 6.29
C HIS A 139 -4.92 -3.64 6.68
N GLY A 140 -4.04 -2.67 6.36
CA GLY A 140 -2.62 -2.69 6.63
C GLY A 140 -2.14 -1.42 7.34
N ASN A 141 -0.85 -1.30 7.58
CA ASN A 141 -0.28 -0.02 8.02
C ASN A 141 -0.53 1.09 7.00
N PHE A 142 -0.47 0.75 5.72
CA PHE A 142 -1.01 1.55 4.62
C PHE A 142 -2.25 0.85 4.05
N ASN A 143 -3.29 1.62 3.79
CA ASN A 143 -4.50 1.15 3.10
C ASN A 143 -4.92 2.14 2.02
N SER A 144 -5.35 1.62 0.89
CA SER A 144 -6.09 2.38 -0.11
C SER A 144 -7.34 1.62 -0.54
N TRP A 145 -8.41 2.35 -0.78
CA TRP A 145 -9.69 1.80 -1.19
C TRP A 145 -10.37 2.76 -2.15
N ASP A 146 -10.49 2.38 -3.41
CA ASP A 146 -11.13 3.23 -4.41
C ASP A 146 -11.57 2.43 -5.63
N ARG A 147 -12.85 2.37 -5.86
CA ARG A 147 -13.44 1.73 -7.02
C ARG A 147 -13.50 2.63 -8.25
N THR A 148 -13.19 3.90 -8.10
CA THR A 148 -13.32 4.89 -9.16
C THR A 148 -12.06 5.74 -9.26
N PRO A 149 -11.07 5.30 -10.03
CA PRO A 149 -9.87 6.11 -10.24
C PRO A 149 -10.24 7.40 -10.95
N LEU A 150 -9.75 8.52 -10.45
CA LEU A 150 -9.89 9.79 -11.09
C LEU A 150 -8.77 9.98 -12.10
N LEU A 151 -9.16 10.27 -13.33
CA LEU A 151 -8.24 10.66 -14.39
C LEU A 151 -8.04 12.16 -14.34
N HIS A 152 -6.84 12.63 -14.58
CA HIS A 152 -6.57 14.04 -14.75
C HIS A 152 -6.34 14.37 -16.23
N LEU A 153 -6.74 15.57 -16.59
CA LEU A 153 -6.48 16.07 -17.93
C LEU A 153 -5.01 16.46 -18.03
N ASP A 154 -4.35 15.87 -18.97
CA ASP A 154 -2.99 16.22 -19.35
C ASP A 154 -2.99 16.75 -20.80
N HIS A 155 -1.88 17.26 -21.27
CA HIS A 155 -1.70 17.66 -22.64
C HIS A 155 -0.58 16.82 -23.26
N ASP A 156 -0.86 16.26 -24.44
CA ASP A 156 0.17 15.57 -25.20
C ASP A 156 1.23 16.55 -25.73
N SER A 157 2.26 16.03 -26.38
CA SER A 157 3.33 16.83 -26.96
C SER A 157 2.88 17.80 -28.08
N TRP A 158 1.66 17.64 -28.53
CA TRP A 158 1.02 18.50 -29.58
C TRP A 158 0.06 19.52 -28.98
N GLY A 159 -0.08 19.53 -27.63
CA GLY A 159 -1.00 20.40 -26.93
C GLY A 159 -2.45 19.94 -26.93
N SER A 160 -2.74 18.75 -27.46
CA SER A 160 -4.08 18.19 -27.42
C SER A 160 -4.40 17.65 -26.01
N PRO A 161 -5.62 17.86 -25.50
CA PRO A 161 -6.04 17.29 -24.23
C PRO A 161 -5.98 15.76 -24.26
N SER A 162 -5.37 15.18 -23.24
CA SER A 162 -5.35 13.73 -23.02
C SER A 162 -5.69 13.40 -21.58
N TRP A 163 -6.25 12.23 -21.36
CA TRP A 163 -6.53 11.74 -20.02
C TRP A 163 -5.50 10.70 -19.65
N SER A 164 -4.75 10.95 -18.59
CA SER A 164 -3.82 9.99 -18.05
C SER A 164 -4.10 9.68 -16.58
N PRO A 165 -3.88 8.45 -16.13
CA PRO A 165 -4.01 8.11 -14.72
C PRO A 165 -2.89 8.75 -13.91
N GLY A 166 -3.23 9.26 -12.74
CA GLY A 166 -2.27 9.75 -11.76
C GLY A 166 -1.71 8.61 -10.92
N VAL A 167 -0.50 8.14 -11.21
CA VAL A 167 0.14 7.10 -10.41
C VAL A 167 0.59 7.67 -9.07
N SER A 168 0.14 7.05 -7.98
CA SER A 168 0.62 7.32 -6.63
C SER A 168 1.76 6.38 -6.26
N ILE A 169 2.67 6.83 -5.40
CA ILE A 169 3.91 6.12 -5.09
C ILE A 169 4.04 5.90 -3.60
N ILE A 170 4.37 4.67 -3.21
CA ILE A 170 4.76 4.29 -1.85
C ILE A 170 6.19 3.78 -1.93
N ARG A 171 7.14 4.52 -1.35
CA ARG A 171 8.55 4.14 -1.47
C ARG A 171 9.39 4.46 -0.24
N HIS A 172 10.46 3.68 -0.06
CA HIS A 172 11.44 3.87 1.02
C HIS A 172 10.83 3.92 2.43
N ASN A 173 9.67 3.31 2.63
CA ASN A 173 9.03 3.26 3.94
C ASN A 173 9.45 2.00 4.70
N LEU A 174 9.53 2.10 6.01
CA LEU A 174 9.55 0.97 6.91
C LEU A 174 8.13 0.74 7.46
N LEU A 175 7.52 -0.39 7.09
CA LEU A 175 6.21 -0.81 7.58
C LEU A 175 6.40 -2.05 8.45
N GLN A 176 5.98 -1.98 9.71
CA GLN A 176 6.21 -3.06 10.66
C GLN A 176 4.99 -3.33 11.52
N ASN A 177 4.70 -4.60 11.78
CA ASN A 177 3.63 -5.03 12.68
C ASN A 177 2.27 -4.38 12.39
N SER A 178 1.52 -4.97 11.49
CA SER A 178 0.07 -4.75 11.39
C SER A 178 -0.60 -5.81 12.25
N TYR A 179 -1.18 -5.43 13.39
CA TYR A 179 -1.61 -6.38 14.42
C TYR A 179 -2.75 -7.30 13.99
N GLY A 180 -3.81 -6.75 13.44
CA GLY A 180 -5.02 -7.53 13.16
C GLY A 180 -5.03 -8.17 11.78
N ALA A 181 -4.55 -7.48 10.75
CA ALA A 181 -4.80 -7.86 9.37
C ALA A 181 -3.62 -8.53 8.66
N GLY A 182 -2.41 -8.46 9.20
CA GLY A 182 -1.22 -9.06 8.58
C GLY A 182 -0.74 -8.37 7.29
N HIS A 183 -1.34 -7.26 6.86
CA HIS A 183 -0.94 -6.52 5.69
C HIS A 183 -0.06 -5.32 6.05
N GLY A 184 1.05 -5.12 5.36
CA GLY A 184 1.84 -3.90 5.45
C GLY A 184 1.28 -2.83 4.50
N ILE A 185 1.14 -3.20 3.23
CA ILE A 185 0.52 -2.39 2.18
C ILE A 185 -0.72 -3.12 1.68
N ASP A 186 -1.86 -2.48 1.83
CA ASP A 186 -3.16 -2.99 1.45
C ASP A 186 -3.80 -2.10 0.39
N HIS A 187 -3.93 -2.64 -0.81
CA HIS A 187 -4.71 -2.04 -1.89
C HIS A 187 -6.05 -2.74 -1.98
N ASP A 188 -6.98 -2.29 -1.18
CA ASP A 188 -8.31 -2.86 -1.10
C ASP A 188 -9.18 -2.46 -2.29
N ASP A 189 -10.39 -2.91 -2.29
CA ASP A 189 -11.43 -2.85 -3.33
C ASP A 189 -11.17 -1.85 -4.46
N GLY A 190 -10.68 -2.34 -5.58
CA GLY A 190 -10.56 -1.57 -6.81
C GLY A 190 -9.43 -0.55 -6.86
N SER A 191 -8.55 -0.49 -5.86
CA SER A 191 -7.42 0.45 -5.84
C SER A 191 -6.53 0.32 -7.07
N ASN A 192 -6.38 1.42 -7.81
CA ASN A 192 -5.68 1.45 -9.09
C ASN A 192 -4.55 2.46 -9.10
N PHE A 193 -3.60 2.28 -10.03
CA PHE A 193 -2.51 3.23 -10.31
C PHE A 193 -1.59 3.48 -9.11
N TRP A 194 -1.10 2.39 -8.51
CA TRP A 194 -0.14 2.43 -7.41
C TRP A 194 1.21 1.83 -7.81
N SER A 195 2.26 2.41 -7.28
CA SER A 195 3.62 1.90 -7.39
C SER A 195 4.26 1.79 -6.00
N ASP A 196 4.41 0.56 -5.54
CA ASP A 196 4.98 0.20 -4.23
C ASP A 196 6.41 -0.27 -4.46
N VAL A 197 7.37 0.60 -4.23
CA VAL A 197 8.75 0.32 -4.62
C VAL A 197 9.73 0.59 -3.48
N GLU A 198 10.72 -0.30 -3.35
CA GLU A 198 11.84 -0.09 -2.43
C GLU A 198 11.41 0.13 -0.96
N ASN A 199 10.31 -0.52 -0.53
CA ASN A 199 9.89 -0.50 0.86
C ASN A 199 10.49 -1.68 1.64
N VAL A 200 10.61 -1.50 2.93
CA VAL A 200 10.91 -2.58 3.87
C VAL A 200 9.66 -2.91 4.65
N VAL A 201 9.16 -4.13 4.51
CA VAL A 201 7.96 -4.61 5.20
C VAL A 201 8.34 -5.76 6.12
N CYS A 202 8.08 -5.60 7.41
CA CYS A 202 8.41 -6.61 8.42
C CYS A 202 7.15 -7.15 9.09
N PHE A 203 7.06 -8.48 9.22
CA PHE A 203 5.99 -9.20 9.91
C PHE A 203 4.60 -8.97 9.28
N SER A 204 4.56 -8.70 8.00
CA SER A 204 3.35 -8.41 7.23
C SER A 204 3.57 -8.72 5.75
N HIS A 205 2.50 -8.83 4.98
CA HIS A 205 2.58 -8.91 3.51
C HIS A 205 2.97 -7.54 2.92
N ALA A 206 3.78 -7.53 1.86
CA ALA A 206 4.12 -6.28 1.21
C ALA A 206 2.98 -5.74 0.35
N CYS A 207 2.38 -6.58 -0.47
CA CYS A 207 1.48 -6.15 -1.51
C CYS A 207 0.22 -7.01 -1.48
N LYS A 208 -0.79 -6.55 -0.78
CA LYS A 208 -2.13 -7.12 -0.88
C LYS A 208 -2.92 -6.35 -1.93
N GLY A 209 -3.71 -7.03 -2.69
CA GLY A 209 -4.64 -6.43 -3.62
C GLY A 209 -6.00 -7.05 -3.60
N ASN A 210 -7.01 -6.25 -3.93
CA ASN A 210 -8.37 -6.71 -4.11
C ASN A 210 -8.94 -6.08 -5.39
N PHE A 211 -8.97 -6.86 -6.47
CA PHE A 211 -9.41 -6.56 -7.84
C PHE A 211 -9.00 -5.21 -8.47
N GLY A 212 -8.15 -4.42 -7.89
CA GLY A 212 -7.58 -3.21 -8.51
C GLY A 212 -6.66 -3.53 -9.70
N SER A 213 -6.20 -2.52 -10.40
CA SER A 213 -5.40 -2.65 -11.61
C SER A 213 -4.27 -1.63 -11.72
N ASN A 214 -3.38 -1.78 -12.72
CA ASN A 214 -2.26 -0.86 -12.94
C ASN A 214 -1.42 -0.65 -11.67
N ARG A 215 -1.00 -1.77 -11.06
CA ARG A 215 -0.18 -1.76 -9.86
C ARG A 215 1.19 -2.34 -10.13
N ASN A 216 2.20 -1.70 -9.55
CA ASN A 216 3.56 -2.17 -9.55
C ASN A 216 4.03 -2.37 -8.11
N CYS A 217 4.40 -3.60 -7.77
CA CYS A 217 5.05 -3.94 -6.51
C CYS A 217 6.45 -4.46 -6.82
N SER A 218 7.46 -3.64 -6.63
CA SER A 218 8.81 -4.00 -7.07
C SER A 218 9.91 -3.55 -6.11
N ALA A 219 11.00 -4.32 -6.12
CA ALA A 219 12.20 -4.05 -5.34
C ALA A 219 11.97 -3.90 -3.82
N ASN A 220 10.87 -4.42 -3.28
CA ASN A 220 10.62 -4.38 -1.85
C ASN A 220 11.38 -5.50 -1.12
N LEU A 221 11.73 -5.25 0.13
CA LEU A 221 12.26 -6.25 1.04
C LEU A 221 11.18 -6.64 2.07
N VAL A 222 10.72 -7.88 2.00
CA VAL A 222 9.72 -8.44 2.92
C VAL A 222 10.40 -9.38 3.89
N ILE A 223 10.33 -9.10 5.16
CA ILE A 223 10.98 -9.90 6.21
C ILE A 223 9.91 -10.54 7.08
N ALA A 224 9.97 -11.85 7.19
CA ALA A 224 9.06 -12.65 8.01
C ALA A 224 7.57 -12.39 7.70
N PRO A 225 7.13 -12.51 6.45
CA PRO A 225 5.71 -12.40 6.15
C PRO A 225 4.95 -13.48 6.93
N GLY A 226 3.78 -13.12 7.46
CA GLY A 226 2.87 -14.08 8.07
C GLY A 226 3.28 -14.67 9.39
N LEU A 227 4.03 -13.98 10.22
CA LEU A 227 4.06 -14.34 11.64
C LEU A 227 2.65 -14.20 12.20
N LYS A 228 2.24 -15.19 13.01
CA LYS A 228 0.95 -15.17 13.71
C LYS A 228 0.78 -13.83 14.42
N ASP A 229 -0.42 -13.28 14.32
CA ASP A 229 -0.80 -12.14 15.14
C ASP A 229 -0.63 -12.42 16.63
N ALA A 230 -0.59 -11.37 17.43
CA ALA A 230 -0.44 -11.50 18.89
C ALA A 230 -1.60 -12.27 19.55
N TYR A 231 -2.69 -12.53 18.85
CA TYR A 231 -3.87 -13.22 19.33
C TYR A 231 -3.88 -14.71 18.98
N GLY A 232 -2.86 -15.22 18.28
CA GLY A 232 -2.76 -16.65 17.95
C GLY A 232 -3.83 -17.15 16.99
N THR A 233 -4.64 -16.25 16.45
CA THR A 233 -5.50 -16.57 15.32
C THR A 233 -4.59 -16.93 14.14
N THR A 234 -4.99 -17.90 13.36
CA THR A 234 -4.24 -18.35 12.19
C THR A 234 -4.22 -17.27 11.09
N ALA A 235 -3.87 -16.05 11.46
CA ALA A 235 -3.52 -15.05 10.50
C ALA A 235 -2.33 -15.60 9.73
N HIS A 236 -2.66 -16.48 8.82
CA HIS A 236 -1.86 -16.88 7.68
C HIS A 236 -0.45 -17.40 8.01
N ALA A 237 -0.37 -18.47 8.82
CA ALA A 237 0.85 -19.28 8.85
C ALA A 237 1.18 -19.71 7.40
N GLY A 238 2.33 -19.25 6.89
CA GLY A 238 2.66 -19.39 5.47
C GLY A 238 2.20 -18.22 4.62
N ALA A 239 1.92 -17.07 5.22
CA ALA A 239 1.46 -15.90 4.50
C ALA A 239 2.45 -15.47 3.41
N PRO A 240 1.96 -15.23 2.21
CA PRO A 240 2.79 -14.92 1.06
C PRO A 240 3.36 -13.49 1.13
N CYS A 241 4.38 -13.26 0.31
CA CYS A 241 4.90 -11.89 0.14
C CYS A 241 3.89 -10.97 -0.55
N ALA A 242 3.06 -11.53 -1.42
CA ALA A 242 1.99 -10.82 -2.11
C ALA A 242 0.71 -11.65 -2.15
N THR A 243 -0.43 -10.99 -2.01
CA THR A 243 -1.76 -11.59 -2.11
C THR A 243 -2.64 -10.84 -3.09
N GLU A 244 -3.54 -11.53 -3.73
CA GLU A 244 -4.58 -10.93 -4.56
C GLU A 244 -5.89 -11.67 -4.37
N SER A 245 -6.91 -10.92 -4.03
CA SER A 245 -8.30 -11.36 -4.01
C SER A 245 -9.07 -10.70 -5.15
N ASN A 246 -9.93 -11.43 -5.81
CA ASN A 246 -10.77 -10.89 -6.87
C ASN A 246 -12.23 -10.71 -6.45
N ASN A 247 -12.64 -11.23 -5.29
CA ASN A 247 -14.02 -11.16 -4.76
C ASN A 247 -15.11 -11.33 -5.83
N GLY A 248 -14.85 -12.14 -6.87
CA GLY A 248 -15.77 -12.33 -7.99
C GLY A 248 -15.83 -11.15 -8.98
N HIS A 249 -15.11 -10.09 -8.75
CA HIS A 249 -15.01 -8.93 -9.65
C HIS A 249 -13.79 -9.10 -10.55
N GLY A 250 -14.00 -9.51 -11.79
CA GLY A 250 -12.92 -9.60 -12.76
C GLY A 250 -12.42 -8.24 -13.19
N SER A 251 -11.22 -7.85 -12.80
CA SER A 251 -10.53 -6.74 -13.46
C SER A 251 -9.93 -7.26 -14.77
N THR A 252 -10.53 -6.92 -15.88
CA THR A 252 -10.21 -7.52 -17.18
C THR A 252 -9.09 -6.80 -17.95
N PHE A 253 -8.58 -5.68 -17.50
CA PHE A 253 -7.87 -4.77 -18.42
C PHE A 253 -6.51 -4.25 -18.00
N ALA A 254 -5.92 -4.64 -16.86
CA ALA A 254 -4.70 -4.00 -16.49
C ALA A 254 -3.69 -4.91 -15.80
N LYS A 255 -2.46 -4.72 -16.20
CA LYS A 255 -1.30 -5.45 -15.71
C LYS A 255 -0.97 -5.09 -14.27
N LYS A 256 -0.57 -6.09 -13.52
CA LYS A 256 0.00 -5.97 -12.19
C LYS A 256 1.38 -6.61 -12.20
N TYR A 257 2.33 -5.96 -11.60
CA TYR A 257 3.72 -6.42 -11.59
C TYR A 257 4.17 -6.72 -10.17
N PHE A 258 4.79 -7.90 -9.99
CA PHE A 258 5.51 -8.25 -8.78
C PHE A 258 6.92 -8.66 -9.17
N GLU A 259 7.86 -7.73 -9.10
CA GLU A 259 9.16 -7.88 -9.71
C GLU A 259 10.30 -7.50 -8.78
N SER A 260 11.40 -8.25 -8.86
CA SER A 260 12.64 -7.93 -8.15
C SER A 260 12.50 -7.80 -6.63
N ASN A 261 11.42 -8.33 -6.05
CA ASN A 261 11.23 -8.29 -4.61
C ASN A 261 12.11 -9.33 -3.93
N THR A 262 12.45 -9.08 -2.69
CA THR A 262 13.17 -10.00 -1.83
C THR A 262 12.30 -10.40 -0.66
N CYS A 263 12.03 -11.69 -0.51
CA CYS A 263 11.20 -12.24 0.56
C CYS A 263 12.05 -13.13 1.46
N ALA A 264 12.15 -12.80 2.73
CA ALA A 264 12.90 -13.54 3.72
C ALA A 264 11.97 -14.29 4.69
N PHE A 265 11.78 -15.58 4.47
CA PHE A 265 10.95 -16.45 5.30
C PHE A 265 11.75 -17.00 6.48
N ILE A 266 11.36 -16.64 7.67
CA ILE A 266 12.02 -17.10 8.92
C ILE A 266 11.39 -18.39 9.47
N ALA A 267 10.24 -18.81 8.98
CA ALA A 267 9.60 -20.08 9.33
C ALA A 267 10.24 -21.23 8.54
N SER A 268 10.26 -22.42 9.14
CA SER A 268 10.65 -23.65 8.47
C SER A 268 9.45 -24.30 7.78
N GLY A 269 9.68 -25.03 6.71
CA GLY A 269 8.65 -25.78 5.97
C GLY A 269 8.32 -25.16 4.64
N THR A 270 7.07 -25.29 4.21
CA THR A 270 6.59 -24.73 2.94
C THR A 270 6.19 -23.27 3.11
N ASN A 271 6.79 -22.39 2.31
CA ASN A 271 6.54 -20.95 2.34
C ASN A 271 5.83 -20.54 1.05
N GLU A 272 4.85 -19.67 1.14
CA GLU A 272 4.12 -19.16 -0.03
C GLU A 272 4.78 -17.88 -0.54
N ALA A 273 5.24 -17.88 -1.80
CA ALA A 273 5.72 -16.66 -2.46
C ALA A 273 4.55 -15.72 -2.78
N TYR A 274 3.50 -16.32 -3.33
CA TYR A 274 2.27 -15.60 -3.72
C TYR A 274 1.05 -16.40 -3.31
N SER A 275 -0.06 -15.69 -3.12
CA SER A 275 -1.38 -16.29 -3.02
C SER A 275 -2.36 -15.49 -3.88
N PHE A 276 -2.69 -16.02 -5.04
CA PHE A 276 -3.61 -15.40 -5.98
C PHE A 276 -4.89 -16.24 -6.09
N GLU A 277 -6.06 -15.62 -6.04
CA GLU A 277 -7.34 -16.32 -6.14
C GLU A 277 -7.61 -16.94 -7.51
N GLY A 278 -6.97 -16.46 -8.54
CA GLY A 278 -7.06 -17.02 -9.88
C GLY A 278 -5.79 -16.76 -10.67
N CYS A 279 -5.19 -17.82 -11.18
CA CYS A 279 -4.08 -17.71 -12.11
C CYS A 279 -4.58 -18.11 -13.48
N ARG A 280 -4.22 -17.33 -14.46
CA ARG A 280 -4.47 -17.69 -15.84
C ARG A 280 -3.19 -18.04 -16.53
N THR A 281 -3.22 -19.18 -17.14
CA THR A 281 -2.33 -19.50 -18.23
C THR A 281 -2.80 -18.71 -19.44
N SER A 282 -1.93 -17.95 -20.10
CA SER A 282 -2.16 -17.62 -21.49
C SER A 282 -2.26 -18.95 -22.22
N ASN A 283 -3.43 -19.33 -22.73
CA ASN A 283 -3.51 -20.45 -23.63
C ASN A 283 -2.74 -20.06 -24.92
N ALA A 284 -2.27 -21.07 -25.65
CA ALA A 284 -1.46 -20.93 -26.87
C ALA A 284 -2.10 -20.07 -27.99
N SER A 285 -3.30 -19.59 -27.82
CA SER A 285 -4.05 -18.74 -28.75
C SER A 285 -4.06 -17.25 -28.39
N GLY A 286 -3.43 -16.82 -27.27
CA GLY A 286 -3.37 -15.41 -26.89
C GLY A 286 -4.70 -14.76 -26.50
N ALA A 287 -5.77 -15.55 -26.37
CA ALA A 287 -7.07 -15.04 -25.94
C ALA A 287 -7.06 -14.87 -24.41
N GLU A 288 -7.03 -13.64 -23.97
CA GLU A 288 -7.21 -13.28 -22.57
C GLU A 288 -8.64 -13.62 -22.12
N MET A 289 -8.76 -14.60 -21.26
CA MET A 289 -10.02 -14.83 -20.56
C MET A 289 -9.97 -14.14 -19.20
N GLY A 290 -10.87 -13.19 -18.93
CA GLY A 290 -11.01 -12.29 -17.78
C GLY A 290 -10.46 -12.81 -16.44
N GLY A 291 -9.46 -12.16 -15.85
CA GLY A 291 -8.81 -12.40 -14.56
C GLY A 291 -7.61 -11.48 -14.42
N SER A 292 -7.29 -11.13 -13.21
CA SER A 292 -6.14 -10.30 -12.88
C SER A 292 -4.85 -11.00 -13.29
N VAL A 293 -4.11 -10.43 -14.22
CA VAL A 293 -2.84 -11.00 -14.67
C VAL A 293 -1.71 -10.32 -13.88
N TRP A 294 -1.14 -11.05 -12.93
CA TRP A 294 0.13 -10.68 -12.35
C TRP A 294 1.26 -11.16 -13.27
N GLU A 295 2.16 -10.25 -13.59
CA GLU A 295 3.46 -10.61 -14.15
C GLU A 295 4.47 -10.64 -13.00
N THR A 296 5.08 -11.81 -12.78
CA THR A 296 6.08 -12.00 -11.73
C THR A 296 7.43 -12.31 -12.35
N LYS A 297 8.50 -11.68 -11.88
CA LYS A 297 9.86 -11.96 -12.35
C LYS A 297 10.95 -11.50 -11.39
N LEU A 298 12.10 -12.12 -11.48
CA LEU A 298 13.36 -11.74 -10.82
C LEU A 298 13.30 -11.67 -9.29
N ASN A 299 12.31 -12.31 -8.65
CA ASN A 299 12.18 -12.27 -7.22
C ASN A 299 13.20 -13.17 -6.51
N THR A 300 13.58 -12.84 -5.30
CA THR A 300 14.50 -13.63 -4.48
C THR A 300 13.80 -14.09 -3.21
N TYR A 301 13.87 -15.38 -2.94
CA TYR A 301 13.26 -16.01 -1.77
C TYR A 301 14.33 -16.58 -0.85
N PHE A 302 14.51 -15.99 0.29
CA PHE A 302 15.38 -16.51 1.34
C PHE A 302 14.60 -17.44 2.26
N VAL A 303 15.08 -18.68 2.41
CA VAL A 303 14.43 -19.71 3.21
C VAL A 303 15.42 -20.41 4.13
N ARG A 304 14.93 -21.00 5.22
CA ARG A 304 15.72 -21.87 6.07
C ARG A 304 16.13 -23.15 5.31
N PRO A 305 17.26 -23.76 5.66
CA PRO A 305 17.64 -25.06 5.09
C PRO A 305 16.51 -26.09 5.24
N GLY A 306 16.25 -26.84 4.16
CA GLY A 306 15.19 -27.85 4.10
C GLY A 306 13.77 -27.29 3.90
N SER A 307 13.61 -25.99 3.72
CA SER A 307 12.33 -25.35 3.40
C SER A 307 12.15 -25.21 1.90
N SER A 308 10.88 -25.19 1.47
CA SER A 308 10.47 -24.99 0.07
C SER A 308 9.72 -23.69 -0.14
N VAL A 309 9.60 -23.27 -1.39
CA VAL A 309 8.80 -22.13 -1.83
C VAL A 309 7.77 -22.59 -2.83
N VAL A 310 6.53 -22.18 -2.63
CA VAL A 310 5.41 -22.46 -3.53
C VAL A 310 4.71 -21.17 -3.94
N ALA A 311 4.10 -21.19 -5.12
CA ALA A 311 3.11 -20.21 -5.53
C ALA A 311 1.71 -20.82 -5.34
N LYS A 312 0.77 -20.09 -4.78
CA LYS A 312 -0.60 -20.54 -4.64
C LYS A 312 -1.48 -19.88 -5.67
N CYS A 313 -2.23 -20.70 -6.38
CA CYS A 313 -3.12 -20.33 -7.46
C CYS A 313 -4.51 -20.92 -7.21
N GLY A 314 -5.42 -20.13 -6.71
CA GLY A 314 -6.70 -20.61 -6.24
C GLY A 314 -6.51 -21.64 -5.13
N LYS A 315 -6.86 -22.90 -5.38
CA LYS A 315 -6.69 -23.99 -4.41
C LYS A 315 -5.39 -24.80 -4.61
N GLU A 316 -4.66 -24.55 -5.67
CA GLU A 316 -3.43 -25.29 -5.98
C GLU A 316 -2.23 -24.59 -5.39
N SER A 317 -1.34 -25.37 -4.76
CA SER A 317 0.00 -24.94 -4.37
C SER A 317 1.00 -25.56 -5.31
N VAL A 318 1.70 -24.73 -6.06
CA VAL A 318 2.61 -25.13 -7.13
C VAL A 318 4.04 -24.83 -6.69
N PRO A 319 4.98 -25.79 -6.73
CA PRO A 319 6.40 -25.52 -6.50
C PRO A 319 6.91 -24.40 -7.42
N LEU A 320 7.82 -23.57 -6.91
CA LEU A 320 8.32 -22.40 -7.65
C LEU A 320 8.90 -22.79 -9.03
N GLU A 321 9.63 -23.92 -9.10
CA GLU A 321 10.20 -24.42 -10.36
C GLU A 321 9.12 -24.79 -11.37
N GLU A 322 8.04 -25.43 -10.93
CA GLU A 322 6.89 -25.76 -11.78
C GLU A 322 6.14 -24.49 -12.18
N TRP A 323 6.01 -23.51 -11.26
CA TRP A 323 5.44 -22.20 -11.52
C TRP A 323 6.19 -21.49 -12.67
N GLN A 324 7.51 -21.53 -12.64
CA GLN A 324 8.34 -20.96 -13.68
C GLN A 324 8.20 -21.70 -15.02
N ALA A 325 8.22 -23.03 -15.00
CA ALA A 325 8.20 -23.84 -16.20
C ALA A 325 6.81 -23.88 -16.88
N LYS A 326 5.76 -24.06 -16.10
CA LYS A 326 4.39 -24.29 -16.62
C LYS A 326 3.63 -22.98 -16.87
N TYR A 327 3.81 -22.00 -15.98
CA TYR A 327 3.05 -20.75 -16.02
C TYR A 327 3.87 -19.58 -16.58
N HIS A 328 5.13 -19.82 -16.93
CA HIS A 328 6.06 -18.79 -17.43
C HIS A 328 6.15 -17.55 -16.53
N GLN A 329 5.93 -17.75 -15.24
CA GLN A 329 5.97 -16.71 -14.22
C GLN A 329 7.28 -16.75 -13.44
N ASP A 330 7.64 -15.64 -12.83
CA ASP A 330 8.85 -15.44 -12.04
C ASP A 330 10.15 -15.88 -12.76
N SER A 331 10.23 -15.54 -14.02
CA SER A 331 11.46 -15.76 -14.81
C SER A 331 12.66 -15.10 -14.12
N GLY A 332 13.71 -15.89 -13.87
CA GLY A 332 14.89 -15.46 -13.12
C GLY A 332 14.71 -15.36 -11.61
N GLY A 333 13.53 -15.71 -11.09
CA GLY A 333 13.29 -15.87 -9.66
C GLY A 333 14.15 -17.00 -9.07
N ARG A 334 14.57 -16.87 -7.80
CA ARG A 334 15.52 -17.80 -7.18
C ARG A 334 15.30 -17.98 -5.70
N VAL A 335 15.49 -19.23 -5.25
CA VAL A 335 15.51 -19.58 -3.83
C VAL A 335 16.96 -19.58 -3.33
N ARG A 336 17.19 -19.02 -2.15
CA ARG A 336 18.50 -18.93 -1.51
C ARG A 336 18.41 -19.25 -0.02
N ALA A 337 19.52 -19.61 0.58
CA ALA A 337 19.60 -19.77 2.03
C ALA A 337 19.33 -18.44 2.74
N LEU A 338 18.55 -18.51 3.84
CA LEU A 338 18.26 -17.34 4.67
C LEU A 338 19.57 -16.76 5.23
N PRO A 339 19.86 -15.47 4.95
CA PRO A 339 21.07 -14.85 5.46
C PRO A 339 20.94 -14.52 6.96
N SER A 340 22.03 -14.07 7.56
CA SER A 340 22.02 -13.61 8.95
C SER A 340 21.13 -12.37 9.13
N THR A 341 20.63 -12.18 10.34
CA THR A 341 19.86 -10.97 10.70
C THR A 341 20.63 -9.68 10.39
N GLU A 342 21.93 -9.66 10.62
CA GLU A 342 22.79 -8.52 10.30
C GLU A 342 22.77 -8.19 8.80
N THR A 343 22.79 -9.21 7.94
CA THR A 343 22.71 -9.04 6.50
C THR A 343 21.33 -8.50 6.09
N LEU A 344 20.23 -9.03 6.67
CA LEU A 344 18.90 -8.51 6.41
C LEU A 344 18.75 -7.03 6.82
N VAL A 345 19.32 -6.67 7.98
CA VAL A 345 19.34 -5.27 8.44
C VAL A 345 20.14 -4.38 7.49
N LYS A 346 21.27 -4.84 6.97
CA LYS A 346 22.06 -4.09 5.97
C LYS A 346 21.25 -3.88 4.68
N LEU A 347 20.55 -4.92 4.20
CA LEU A 347 19.67 -4.79 3.04
C LEU A 347 18.55 -3.78 3.28
N ALA A 348 17.89 -3.86 4.44
CA ALA A 348 16.85 -2.92 4.82
C ALA A 348 17.36 -1.47 4.85
N LYS A 349 18.50 -1.22 5.49
CA LYS A 349 19.10 0.11 5.53
C LYS A 349 19.48 0.64 4.15
N ALA A 350 19.93 -0.22 3.24
CA ALA A 350 20.25 0.19 1.89
C ALA A 350 19.03 0.65 1.08
N LEU A 351 17.85 0.12 1.38
CA LEU A 351 16.60 0.53 0.75
C LEU A 351 15.99 1.80 1.37
N LEU A 352 16.22 2.00 2.64
CA LEU A 352 15.62 3.14 3.36
C LEU A 352 16.47 4.43 3.26
N GLY A 353 17.71 4.35 2.79
CA GLY A 353 18.66 5.45 2.69
C GLY A 353 19.45 5.60 3.99
#